data_197d6e2038b1a2df8bf907363209e148
#
_entry.id   197d6e2038b1a2df8bf907363209e148
#
_cell.length_a   1.000
_cell.length_b   1.000
_cell.length_c   1.000
_cell.angle_alpha   90.00
_cell.angle_beta   90.00
_cell.angle_gamma   90.00
#
_symmetry.space_group_name_H-M   'P 1'
#
loop_
_entity.id
_entity.type
_entity.pdbx_description
1 polymer ?
#
loop_
_entity_poly.entity_id
_entity_poly.type
_entity_poly.pdbx_seq_one_letter_code
_entity_poly.pdbx_strand_id
1 'polypeptide(L)'
;AFNNLDPSEVENISVLKDASAAVYGARAANGVILVTTKKGKMGAPKISYNGTFGIADAMSTPKMLNAYNYGRLYDIMTDNDPRSTSLNRTTSLFQQDELEAMKGLNYDLLDKYWDTAVTQQHSVNVSGATDKVNYFAGISYFTQDGNLGKLDYDRWNYRAGVDVKISRNLKANLNVSGNFSELNKPNNSIGNGGLENDYRNLLYRPRYIPEQVNGMPILGYGVSNAQTNDSQTYSYGLMQNNGDYAETKTNNMTVNAGLEYDFEWSKVLKGLKLRLTYSKSINNDKGNQYGSKFTLYKMVNRTGSGQHLYTPIAGEEYDTYLSQDNFEPTTLDNGNYISRSMSRMDNYQINFTASYGRKF
;
A
#
# COMPACT_ATOMS: atom_id res chain seq x y z
N ALA A 1 5.07 -0.27 -15.77
CA ALA A 1 4.49 -1.13 -16.83
C ALA A 1 4.53 -2.61 -16.47
N PHE A 2 5.67 -3.17 -16.06
CA PHE A 2 5.81 -4.60 -15.74
C PHE A 2 4.88 -5.04 -14.59
N ASN A 3 4.80 -4.28 -13.51
CA ASN A 3 3.97 -4.59 -12.34
C ASN A 3 2.45 -4.58 -12.62
N ASN A 4 2.04 -4.09 -13.79
CA ASN A 4 0.64 -4.00 -14.20
C ASN A 4 0.22 -5.15 -15.13
N LEU A 5 1.14 -6.04 -15.49
CA LEU A 5 0.82 -7.23 -16.27
C LEU A 5 0.36 -8.37 -15.36
N ASP A 6 -0.68 -9.07 -15.80
CA ASP A 6 -1.08 -10.32 -15.15
C ASP A 6 -0.05 -11.41 -15.48
N PRO A 7 0.51 -12.12 -14.47
CA PRO A 7 1.45 -13.20 -14.70
C PRO A 7 0.90 -14.30 -15.63
N SER A 8 -0.41 -14.53 -15.61
CA SER A 8 -1.06 -15.53 -16.48
C SER A 8 -0.98 -15.19 -17.97
N GLU A 9 -0.76 -13.91 -18.31
CA GLU A 9 -0.62 -13.43 -19.69
C GLU A 9 0.80 -13.49 -20.24
N VAL A 10 1.77 -13.71 -19.37
CA VAL A 10 3.19 -13.74 -19.73
C VAL A 10 3.54 -15.10 -20.33
N GLU A 11 4.19 -15.09 -21.50
CA GLU A 11 4.74 -16.28 -22.16
C GLU A 11 6.22 -16.45 -21.82
N ASN A 12 7.00 -15.35 -21.90
CA ASN A 12 8.42 -15.37 -21.66
C ASN A 12 8.92 -14.01 -21.12
N ILE A 13 9.93 -14.07 -20.25
CA ILE A 13 10.65 -12.90 -19.75
C ILE A 13 12.14 -13.08 -20.07
N SER A 14 12.72 -12.11 -20.79
CA SER A 14 14.16 -12.06 -21.07
C SER A 14 14.76 -10.80 -20.48
N VAL A 15 15.86 -10.96 -19.73
CA VAL A 15 16.60 -9.86 -19.18
C VAL A 15 17.83 -9.62 -20.02
N LEU A 16 17.90 -8.46 -20.68
CA LEU A 16 19.02 -8.04 -21.49
C LEU A 16 19.89 -7.09 -20.68
N LYS A 17 21.18 -7.40 -20.60
CA LYS A 17 22.21 -6.61 -19.92
C LYS A 17 23.29 -6.21 -20.91
N ASP A 18 24.05 -5.19 -20.56
CA ASP A 18 25.22 -4.73 -21.30
C ASP A 18 24.92 -4.37 -22.78
N ALA A 19 25.80 -4.75 -23.69
CA ALA A 19 25.72 -4.42 -25.12
C ALA A 19 24.41 -4.87 -25.79
N SER A 20 23.78 -5.95 -25.30
CA SER A 20 22.52 -6.45 -25.85
C SER A 20 21.33 -5.49 -25.61
N ALA A 21 21.43 -4.68 -24.58
CA ALA A 21 20.43 -3.66 -24.27
C ALA A 21 20.57 -2.37 -25.11
N ALA A 22 21.75 -2.12 -25.70
CA ALA A 22 22.05 -0.89 -26.45
C ALA A 22 21.13 -0.65 -27.66
N VAL A 23 20.58 -1.73 -28.26
CA VAL A 23 19.64 -1.65 -29.37
C VAL A 23 18.34 -0.89 -28.99
N TYR A 24 18.02 -0.82 -27.69
CA TYR A 24 16.85 -0.12 -27.15
C TYR A 24 17.11 1.36 -26.78
N GLY A 25 18.31 1.87 -27.11
CA GLY A 25 18.68 3.28 -26.94
C GLY A 25 19.15 3.65 -25.53
N ALA A 26 19.33 4.95 -25.29
CA ALA A 26 19.93 5.48 -24.06
C ALA A 26 19.17 5.10 -22.76
N ARG A 27 17.87 4.90 -22.82
CA ARG A 27 17.06 4.47 -21.67
C ARG A 27 17.36 3.04 -21.19
N ALA A 28 18.07 2.27 -22.01
CA ALA A 28 18.45 0.90 -21.73
C ALA A 28 19.81 0.74 -21.03
N ALA A 29 20.44 1.86 -20.63
CA ALA A 29 21.76 1.85 -19.97
C ALA A 29 21.83 0.97 -18.71
N ASN A 30 20.71 0.81 -17.98
CA ASN A 30 20.60 -0.05 -16.80
C ASN A 30 20.04 -1.46 -17.10
N GLY A 31 19.98 -1.84 -18.40
CA GLY A 31 19.39 -3.09 -18.85
C GLY A 31 17.94 -2.97 -19.31
N VAL A 32 17.45 -4.04 -19.93
CA VAL A 32 16.06 -4.14 -20.46
C VAL A 32 15.45 -5.44 -20.02
N ILE A 33 14.23 -5.37 -19.51
CA ILE A 33 13.37 -6.54 -19.30
C ILE A 33 12.41 -6.63 -20.46
N LEU A 34 12.59 -7.65 -21.32
CA LEU A 34 11.72 -7.90 -22.44
C LEU A 34 10.66 -8.93 -22.03
N VAL A 35 9.40 -8.51 -22.03
CA VAL A 35 8.28 -9.38 -21.72
C VAL A 35 7.53 -9.74 -22.99
N THR A 36 7.48 -11.02 -23.30
CA THR A 36 6.66 -11.56 -24.37
C THR A 36 5.35 -12.07 -23.78
N THR A 37 4.26 -11.55 -24.28
CA THR A 37 2.92 -11.94 -23.82
C THR A 37 2.32 -13.02 -24.72
N LYS A 38 1.49 -13.88 -24.13
CA LYS A 38 0.78 -14.95 -24.84
C LYS A 38 0.00 -14.42 -26.03
N LYS A 39 0.07 -15.16 -27.14
CA LYS A 39 -0.69 -14.94 -28.36
C LYS A 39 -1.58 -16.16 -28.66
N GLY A 40 -2.58 -15.96 -29.49
CA GLY A 40 -3.42 -17.05 -29.96
C GLY A 40 -2.62 -18.08 -30.76
N LYS A 41 -2.98 -19.35 -30.60
CA LYS A 41 -2.49 -20.44 -31.43
C LYS A 41 -3.58 -20.84 -32.42
N MET A 42 -3.16 -21.33 -33.60
CA MET A 42 -4.06 -21.76 -34.67
C MET A 42 -5.00 -22.84 -34.16
N GLY A 43 -6.28 -22.71 -34.47
CA GLY A 43 -7.33 -23.63 -34.03
C GLY A 43 -8.51 -22.93 -33.36
N ALA A 44 -9.35 -23.71 -32.68
CA ALA A 44 -10.49 -23.17 -31.94
C ALA A 44 -10.07 -22.19 -30.85
N PRO A 45 -10.88 -21.19 -30.51
CA PRO A 45 -10.62 -20.27 -29.43
C PRO A 45 -10.35 -21.02 -28.11
N LYS A 46 -9.29 -20.63 -27.42
CA LYS A 46 -8.95 -21.17 -26.09
C LYS A 46 -9.33 -20.15 -25.03
N ILE A 47 -10.21 -20.55 -24.13
CA ILE A 47 -10.58 -19.79 -22.93
C ILE A 47 -9.83 -20.40 -21.76
N SER A 48 -9.24 -19.56 -20.92
CA SER A 48 -8.59 -19.98 -19.68
C SER A 48 -9.01 -19.08 -18.53
N TYR A 49 -9.28 -19.71 -17.41
CA TYR A 49 -9.47 -19.06 -16.11
C TYR A 49 -8.33 -19.45 -15.18
N ASN A 50 -7.81 -18.48 -14.45
CA ASN A 50 -6.84 -18.71 -13.40
C ASN A 50 -7.26 -17.93 -12.14
N GLY A 51 -7.33 -18.63 -11.00
CA GLY A 51 -7.64 -18.06 -9.71
C GLY A 51 -6.50 -18.33 -8.73
N THR A 52 -6.11 -17.33 -7.97
CA THR A 52 -5.13 -17.45 -6.89
C THR A 52 -5.70 -16.83 -5.63
N PHE A 53 -5.53 -17.54 -4.52
CA PHE A 53 -5.90 -17.08 -3.19
C PHE A 53 -4.64 -17.14 -2.32
N GLY A 54 -4.35 -16.07 -1.60
CA GLY A 54 -3.19 -15.96 -0.73
C GLY A 54 -3.57 -15.40 0.63
N ILE A 55 -2.82 -15.81 1.63
CA ILE A 55 -2.90 -15.28 3.00
C ILE A 55 -1.52 -14.76 3.34
N ALA A 56 -1.46 -13.53 3.86
CA ALA A 56 -0.23 -12.92 4.33
C ALA A 56 -0.36 -12.52 5.78
N ASP A 57 0.59 -12.96 6.59
CA ASP A 57 0.65 -12.62 8.01
C ASP A 57 2.11 -12.45 8.45
N ALA A 58 2.33 -11.80 9.59
CA ALA A 58 3.67 -11.68 10.15
C ALA A 58 4.18 -13.05 10.60
N MET A 59 5.39 -13.40 10.19
CA MET A 59 6.06 -14.62 10.71
C MET A 59 6.31 -14.53 12.22
N SER A 60 6.56 -13.32 12.73
CA SER A 60 6.68 -13.02 14.15
C SER A 60 6.50 -11.51 14.37
N THR A 61 5.87 -11.15 15.46
CA THR A 61 5.84 -9.77 15.97
C THR A 61 6.85 -9.62 17.10
N PRO A 62 7.49 -8.45 17.27
CA PRO A 62 8.37 -8.21 18.40
C PRO A 62 7.63 -8.39 19.72
N LYS A 63 8.22 -9.16 20.64
CA LYS A 63 7.66 -9.34 21.97
C LYS A 63 8.01 -8.14 22.85
N MET A 64 6.99 -7.35 23.18
CA MET A 64 7.12 -6.22 24.10
C MET A 64 6.90 -6.66 25.54
N LEU A 65 7.40 -5.86 26.48
CA LEU A 65 7.20 -6.07 27.89
C LEU A 65 5.70 -5.96 28.24
N ASN A 66 5.21 -6.82 29.13
CA ASN A 66 3.90 -6.63 29.74
C ASN A 66 3.91 -5.39 30.65
N ALA A 67 2.75 -4.94 31.10
CA ALA A 67 2.63 -3.72 31.90
C ALA A 67 3.51 -3.75 33.14
N TYR A 68 3.49 -4.83 33.92
CA TYR A 68 4.28 -4.99 35.14
C TYR A 68 5.79 -4.90 34.91
N ASN A 69 6.31 -5.65 33.94
CA ASN A 69 7.73 -5.61 33.63
C ASN A 69 8.17 -4.27 33.04
N TYR A 70 7.27 -3.63 32.28
CA TYR A 70 7.51 -2.25 31.81
C TYR A 70 7.66 -1.29 32.98
N GLY A 71 6.72 -1.30 33.95
CA GLY A 71 6.78 -0.43 35.11
C GLY A 71 8.07 -0.63 35.91
N ARG A 72 8.43 -1.89 36.20
CA ARG A 72 9.68 -2.18 36.90
C ARG A 72 10.94 -1.71 36.14
N LEU A 73 10.99 -1.93 34.83
CA LEU A 73 12.12 -1.47 34.05
C LEU A 73 12.19 0.07 34.01
N TYR A 74 11.04 0.72 33.87
CA TYR A 74 10.93 2.17 33.91
C TYR A 74 11.46 2.74 35.23
N ASP A 75 11.08 2.16 36.37
CA ASP A 75 11.54 2.57 37.69
C ASP A 75 13.06 2.42 37.84
N ILE A 76 13.61 1.27 37.42
CA ILE A 76 15.06 1.03 37.45
C ILE A 76 15.81 2.06 36.60
N MET A 77 15.29 2.36 35.38
CA MET A 77 15.92 3.33 34.49
C MET A 77 15.83 4.76 35.06
N THR A 78 14.69 5.13 35.62
CA THR A 78 14.45 6.44 36.19
C THR A 78 15.29 6.67 37.47
N ASP A 79 15.41 5.64 38.29
CA ASP A 79 16.20 5.71 39.54
C ASP A 79 17.71 5.81 39.26
N ASN A 80 18.17 5.19 38.18
CA ASN A 80 19.58 5.23 37.78
C ASN A 80 19.92 6.41 36.84
N ASP A 81 18.96 7.24 36.44
CA ASP A 81 19.26 8.42 35.60
C ASP A 81 19.92 9.51 36.45
N PRO A 82 21.19 9.87 36.16
CA PRO A 82 21.90 10.92 36.92
C PRO A 82 21.25 12.31 36.80
N ARG A 83 20.34 12.50 35.83
CA ARG A 83 19.57 13.75 35.68
C ARG A 83 18.32 13.78 36.53
N SER A 84 17.93 12.67 37.12
CA SER A 84 16.76 12.56 37.97
C SER A 84 17.03 13.21 39.31
N THR A 85 16.28 14.26 39.65
CA THR A 85 16.35 14.91 40.95
C THR A 85 15.51 14.16 41.99
N SER A 86 15.85 14.26 43.28
CA SER A 86 15.12 13.60 44.37
C SER A 86 13.63 13.97 44.42
N LEU A 87 13.27 15.18 44.03
CA LEU A 87 11.88 15.65 43.94
C LEU A 87 11.10 15.00 42.79
N ASN A 88 11.76 14.70 41.68
CA ASN A 88 11.10 14.07 40.52
C ASN A 88 10.99 12.55 40.68
N ARG A 89 11.81 11.91 41.50
CA ARG A 89 11.79 10.46 41.71
C ARG A 89 10.48 9.97 42.34
N THR A 90 10.01 10.64 43.38
CA THR A 90 8.79 10.25 44.11
C THR A 90 7.51 10.40 43.29
N THR A 91 7.48 11.32 42.32
CA THR A 91 6.32 11.56 41.44
C THR A 91 6.42 10.86 40.10
N SER A 92 7.58 10.26 39.76
CA SER A 92 7.82 9.64 38.48
C SER A 92 7.88 8.10 38.54
N LEU A 93 8.11 7.53 39.74
CA LEU A 93 8.20 6.09 39.91
C LEU A 93 6.83 5.49 40.21
N PHE A 94 6.58 4.32 39.61
CA PHE A 94 5.39 3.54 39.93
C PHE A 94 5.45 3.07 41.39
N GLN A 95 4.36 3.23 42.12
CA GLN A 95 4.26 2.78 43.50
C GLN A 95 3.92 1.27 43.54
N GLN A 96 4.10 0.66 44.73
CA GLN A 96 3.94 -0.79 44.86
C GLN A 96 2.52 -1.26 44.55
N ASP A 97 1.48 -0.52 44.91
CA ASP A 97 0.08 -0.77 44.61
C ASP A 97 -0.20 -0.72 43.09
N GLU A 98 0.43 0.24 42.41
CA GLU A 98 0.34 0.39 40.96
C GLU A 98 1.02 -0.77 40.24
N LEU A 99 2.23 -1.15 40.66
CA LEU A 99 2.92 -2.33 40.10
C LEU A 99 2.12 -3.63 40.29
N GLU A 100 1.49 -3.79 41.45
CA GLU A 100 0.63 -4.94 41.69
C GLU A 100 -0.61 -4.96 40.76
N ALA A 101 -1.27 -3.81 40.59
CA ALA A 101 -2.39 -3.67 39.64
C ALA A 101 -1.95 -3.91 38.20
N MET A 102 -0.76 -3.49 37.81
CA MET A 102 -0.21 -3.68 36.45
C MET A 102 -0.01 -5.16 36.09
N LYS A 103 0.04 -6.08 37.04
CA LYS A 103 0.08 -7.53 36.76
C LYS A 103 -1.16 -8.01 36.01
N GLY A 104 -2.31 -7.37 36.24
CA GLY A 104 -3.58 -7.66 35.58
C GLY A 104 -3.82 -6.89 34.27
N LEU A 105 -2.95 -5.94 33.92
CA LEU A 105 -3.12 -5.08 32.76
C LEU A 105 -2.28 -5.57 31.57
N ASN A 106 -2.87 -5.65 30.38
CA ASN A 106 -2.15 -5.99 29.16
C ASN A 106 -2.90 -5.46 27.92
N TYR A 107 -2.86 -4.16 27.71
CA TYR A 107 -3.46 -3.55 26.52
C TYR A 107 -2.51 -3.62 25.33
N ASP A 108 -2.55 -4.75 24.61
CA ASP A 108 -1.77 -4.94 23.38
C ASP A 108 -2.55 -4.41 22.18
N LEU A 109 -2.29 -3.15 21.82
CA LEU A 109 -3.00 -2.52 20.73
C LEU A 109 -2.52 -2.99 19.35
N LEU A 110 -1.28 -3.46 19.24
CA LEU A 110 -0.83 -4.05 17.99
C LEU A 110 -1.59 -5.34 17.70
N ASP A 111 -1.72 -6.22 18.67
CA ASP A 111 -2.48 -7.46 18.55
C ASP A 111 -3.97 -7.18 18.26
N LYS A 112 -4.54 -6.13 18.86
CA LYS A 112 -5.93 -5.73 18.64
C LYS A 112 -6.23 -5.29 17.20
N TYR A 113 -5.27 -4.64 16.53
CA TYR A 113 -5.47 -4.03 15.21
C TYR A 113 -4.74 -4.74 14.08
N TRP A 114 -4.02 -5.80 14.40
CA TRP A 114 -3.34 -6.63 13.42
C TRP A 114 -4.28 -7.71 12.91
N ASP A 115 -4.50 -7.73 11.61
CA ASP A 115 -5.32 -8.73 10.94
C ASP A 115 -4.49 -9.52 9.92
N THR A 116 -4.90 -10.75 9.68
CA THR A 116 -4.35 -11.56 8.58
C THR A 116 -4.86 -11.00 7.26
N ALA A 117 -3.96 -10.56 6.41
CA ALA A 117 -4.29 -10.01 5.11
C ALA A 117 -4.65 -11.11 4.11
N VAL A 118 -5.71 -10.88 3.35
CA VAL A 118 -6.17 -11.77 2.29
C VAL A 118 -5.84 -11.15 0.94
N THR A 119 -5.36 -11.98 0.02
CA THR A 119 -5.09 -11.59 -1.36
C THR A 119 -5.83 -12.52 -2.30
N GLN A 120 -6.53 -11.97 -3.28
CA GLN A 120 -7.21 -12.74 -4.31
C GLN A 120 -6.86 -12.21 -5.68
N GLN A 121 -6.69 -13.10 -6.63
CA GLN A 121 -6.51 -12.75 -8.03
C GLN A 121 -7.32 -13.70 -8.91
N HIS A 122 -8.07 -13.14 -9.83
CA HIS A 122 -8.88 -13.87 -10.80
C HIS A 122 -8.58 -13.34 -12.19
N SER A 123 -8.30 -14.22 -13.15
CA SER A 123 -8.06 -13.82 -14.53
C SER A 123 -8.80 -14.72 -15.51
N VAL A 124 -9.36 -14.09 -16.53
CA VAL A 124 -10.02 -14.76 -17.67
C VAL A 124 -9.35 -14.29 -18.93
N ASN A 125 -8.89 -15.24 -19.74
CA ASN A 125 -8.22 -14.96 -20.99
C ASN A 125 -8.87 -15.76 -22.13
N VAL A 126 -9.00 -15.13 -23.29
CA VAL A 126 -9.40 -15.77 -24.53
C VAL A 126 -8.35 -15.51 -25.61
N SER A 127 -7.95 -16.54 -26.33
CA SER A 127 -7.00 -16.41 -27.43
C SER A 127 -7.30 -17.41 -28.54
N GLY A 128 -6.96 -17.03 -29.77
CA GLY A 128 -7.10 -17.90 -30.92
C GLY A 128 -6.41 -17.29 -32.12
N ALA A 129 -6.25 -18.13 -33.17
CA ALA A 129 -5.70 -17.68 -34.43
C ALA A 129 -6.33 -18.42 -35.60
N THR A 130 -6.42 -17.72 -36.71
CA THR A 130 -6.67 -18.25 -38.05
C THR A 130 -5.46 -17.96 -38.94
N ASP A 131 -5.49 -18.34 -40.18
CA ASP A 131 -4.44 -18.01 -41.16
C ASP A 131 -4.19 -16.52 -41.32
N LYS A 132 -5.21 -15.70 -41.08
CA LYS A 132 -5.17 -14.24 -41.30
C LYS A 132 -5.20 -13.39 -40.04
N VAL A 133 -5.72 -13.93 -38.93
CA VAL A 133 -5.95 -13.15 -37.70
C VAL A 133 -5.46 -13.93 -36.52
N ASN A 134 -4.69 -13.26 -35.65
CA ASN A 134 -4.33 -13.72 -34.31
C ASN A 134 -4.90 -12.74 -33.31
N TYR A 135 -5.58 -13.23 -32.29
CA TYR A 135 -6.20 -12.39 -31.28
C TYR A 135 -5.98 -12.92 -29.85
N PHE A 136 -5.95 -11.99 -28.93
CA PHE A 136 -5.90 -12.23 -27.51
C PHE A 136 -6.74 -11.16 -26.80
N ALA A 137 -7.49 -11.57 -25.78
CA ALA A 137 -8.13 -10.65 -24.84
C ALA A 137 -8.07 -11.26 -23.45
N GLY A 138 -7.77 -10.44 -22.44
CA GLY A 138 -7.69 -10.83 -21.05
C GLY A 138 -8.21 -9.73 -20.14
N ILE A 139 -8.80 -10.15 -19.03
CA ILE A 139 -9.18 -9.29 -17.92
C ILE A 139 -8.79 -10.00 -16.63
N SER A 140 -8.24 -9.24 -15.69
CA SER A 140 -7.95 -9.76 -14.35
C SER A 140 -8.35 -8.76 -13.28
N TYR A 141 -8.79 -9.30 -12.15
CA TYR A 141 -9.08 -8.59 -10.92
C TYR A 141 -8.13 -9.08 -9.83
N PHE A 142 -7.57 -8.14 -9.11
CA PHE A 142 -6.70 -8.37 -7.96
C PHE A 142 -7.20 -7.54 -6.80
N THR A 143 -7.33 -8.15 -5.61
CA THR A 143 -7.63 -7.45 -4.36
C THR A 143 -6.68 -7.91 -3.29
N GLN A 144 -6.29 -6.99 -2.41
CA GLN A 144 -5.39 -7.23 -1.29
C GLN A 144 -5.77 -6.35 -0.12
N ASP A 145 -6.00 -6.99 1.02
CA ASP A 145 -6.18 -6.32 2.30
C ASP A 145 -4.81 -6.03 2.93
N GLY A 146 -4.73 -5.02 3.79
CA GLY A 146 -3.56 -4.78 4.64
C GLY A 146 -3.64 -5.52 5.96
N ASN A 147 -2.49 -5.78 6.59
CA ASN A 147 -2.43 -6.39 7.92
C ASN A 147 -2.77 -5.40 9.04
N LEU A 148 -2.71 -4.09 8.79
CA LEU A 148 -2.89 -3.09 9.82
C LEU A 148 -4.00 -2.11 9.44
N GLY A 149 -5.14 -2.20 10.13
CA GLY A 149 -6.27 -1.32 9.97
C GLY A 149 -6.96 -1.40 8.61
N LYS A 150 -7.67 -0.34 8.25
CA LYS A 150 -8.43 -0.25 6.99
C LYS A 150 -7.51 0.15 5.84
N LEU A 151 -6.84 -0.82 5.26
CA LEU A 151 -5.98 -0.66 4.10
C LEU A 151 -6.41 -1.66 3.03
N ASP A 152 -6.98 -1.17 1.94
CA ASP A 152 -7.50 -1.99 0.86
C ASP A 152 -6.92 -1.56 -0.47
N TYR A 153 -6.53 -2.51 -1.29
CA TYR A 153 -6.05 -2.28 -2.63
C TYR A 153 -6.75 -3.17 -3.63
N ASP A 154 -7.40 -2.55 -4.61
CA ASP A 154 -8.06 -3.21 -5.72
C ASP A 154 -7.42 -2.84 -7.05
N ARG A 155 -7.33 -3.81 -7.98
CA ARG A 155 -6.83 -3.55 -9.32
C ARG A 155 -7.51 -4.42 -10.37
N TRP A 156 -8.01 -3.76 -11.39
CA TRP A 156 -8.44 -4.38 -12.63
C TRP A 156 -7.36 -4.19 -13.69
N ASN A 157 -6.95 -5.25 -14.35
CA ASN A 157 -6.13 -5.18 -15.55
C ASN A 157 -6.94 -5.65 -16.75
N TYR A 158 -6.70 -5.04 -17.89
CA TYR A 158 -7.29 -5.45 -19.15
C TYR A 158 -6.25 -5.38 -20.25
N ARG A 159 -6.35 -6.32 -21.19
CA ARG A 159 -5.52 -6.37 -22.38
C ARG A 159 -6.29 -7.01 -23.53
N ALA A 160 -6.23 -6.38 -24.69
CA ALA A 160 -6.74 -6.94 -25.93
C ALA A 160 -5.75 -6.66 -27.05
N GLY A 161 -5.56 -7.64 -27.92
CA GLY A 161 -4.66 -7.50 -29.07
C GLY A 161 -5.15 -8.29 -30.26
N VAL A 162 -4.89 -7.73 -31.44
CA VAL A 162 -5.16 -8.37 -32.70
C VAL A 162 -4.00 -8.11 -33.68
N ASP A 163 -3.51 -9.18 -34.28
CA ASP A 163 -2.57 -9.14 -35.42
C ASP A 163 -3.31 -9.64 -36.69
N VAL A 164 -3.35 -8.83 -37.73
CA VAL A 164 -4.09 -9.12 -38.96
C VAL A 164 -3.16 -9.12 -40.16
N LYS A 165 -3.22 -10.16 -40.97
CA LYS A 165 -2.64 -10.19 -42.31
C LYS A 165 -3.68 -9.67 -43.33
N ILE A 166 -3.61 -8.36 -43.61
CA ILE A 166 -4.55 -7.68 -44.54
C ILE A 166 -4.38 -8.21 -45.98
N SER A 167 -3.11 -8.38 -46.35
CA SER A 167 -2.74 -8.97 -47.65
C SER A 167 -1.50 -9.84 -47.47
N ARG A 168 -1.00 -10.41 -48.58
CA ARG A 168 0.27 -11.16 -48.56
C ARG A 168 1.44 -10.33 -48.06
N ASN A 169 1.39 -9.03 -48.30
CA ASN A 169 2.50 -8.09 -48.04
C ASN A 169 2.23 -7.09 -46.93
N LEU A 170 0.98 -6.97 -46.48
CA LEU A 170 0.59 -5.98 -45.47
C LEU A 170 0.05 -6.67 -44.21
N LYS A 171 0.68 -6.38 -43.09
CA LYS A 171 0.22 -6.77 -41.75
C LYS A 171 -0.08 -5.55 -40.91
N ALA A 172 -1.10 -5.64 -40.10
CA ALA A 172 -1.44 -4.65 -39.07
C ALA A 172 -1.56 -5.32 -37.72
N ASN A 173 -1.19 -4.57 -36.66
CA ASN A 173 -1.42 -4.98 -35.30
C ASN A 173 -2.00 -3.84 -34.48
N LEU A 174 -2.87 -4.18 -33.57
CA LEU A 174 -3.43 -3.26 -32.58
C LEU A 174 -3.42 -3.97 -31.20
N ASN A 175 -2.85 -3.31 -30.21
CA ASN A 175 -2.86 -3.78 -28.84
C ASN A 175 -3.30 -2.63 -27.92
N VAL A 176 -4.25 -2.93 -27.05
CA VAL A 176 -4.72 -2.04 -25.99
C VAL A 176 -4.52 -2.76 -24.68
N SER A 177 -3.90 -2.09 -23.72
CA SER A 177 -3.72 -2.63 -22.37
C SER A 177 -3.81 -1.50 -21.34
N GLY A 178 -4.22 -1.85 -20.14
CA GLY A 178 -4.27 -0.89 -19.06
C GLY A 178 -4.65 -1.51 -17.75
N ASN A 179 -4.69 -0.66 -16.74
CA ASN A 179 -5.18 -1.02 -15.42
C ASN A 179 -5.93 0.14 -14.79
N PHE A 180 -6.88 -0.21 -13.98
CA PHE A 180 -7.55 0.67 -13.04
C PHE A 180 -7.28 0.14 -11.64
N SER A 181 -6.75 0.96 -10.75
CA SER A 181 -6.51 0.56 -9.37
C SER A 181 -7.00 1.62 -8.38
N GLU A 182 -7.39 1.15 -7.22
CA GLU A 182 -7.85 1.94 -6.11
C GLU A 182 -7.14 1.51 -4.84
N LEU A 183 -6.56 2.47 -4.13
CA LEU A 183 -5.95 2.29 -2.82
C LEU A 183 -6.71 3.13 -1.83
N ASN A 184 -7.30 2.49 -0.84
CA ASN A 184 -7.98 3.13 0.28
C ASN A 184 -7.16 2.92 1.56
N LYS A 185 -6.98 4.00 2.31
CA LYS A 185 -6.32 3.96 3.60
C LYS A 185 -6.91 5.02 4.53
N PRO A 186 -6.80 4.86 5.85
CA PRO A 186 -7.12 5.93 6.78
C PRO A 186 -6.26 7.16 6.49
N ASN A 187 -6.86 8.34 6.59
CA ASN A 187 -6.09 9.57 6.54
C ASN A 187 -5.45 9.81 7.91
N ASN A 188 -4.13 9.84 7.96
CA ASN A 188 -3.37 10.21 9.13
C ASN A 188 -2.44 11.36 8.76
N SER A 189 -2.83 12.59 9.11
CA SER A 189 -2.01 13.79 8.91
C SER A 189 -1.30 14.23 10.18
N ILE A 190 -1.48 13.51 11.30
CA ILE A 190 -0.83 13.82 12.56
C ILE A 190 0.61 13.30 12.46
N GLY A 191 1.55 14.25 12.50
CA GLY A 191 2.98 14.02 12.62
C GLY A 191 3.64 13.09 11.63
N ASN A 192 3.97 13.53 10.45
CA ASN A 192 4.63 12.71 9.41
C ASN A 192 3.96 11.36 9.14
N GLY A 193 2.64 11.32 9.25
CA GLY A 193 1.80 10.15 9.24
C GLY A 193 2.14 9.14 8.14
N GLY A 194 2.11 7.88 8.50
CA GLY A 194 2.30 6.76 7.60
C GLY A 194 2.15 5.44 8.36
N LEU A 195 1.87 4.38 7.65
CA LEU A 195 1.64 3.05 8.22
C LEU A 195 2.79 2.56 9.12
N GLU A 196 4.03 2.95 8.80
CA GLU A 196 5.19 2.64 9.64
C GLU A 196 5.13 3.34 11.00
N ASN A 197 4.68 4.59 11.04
CA ASN A 197 4.49 5.31 12.30
C ASN A 197 3.31 4.75 13.09
N ASP A 198 2.24 4.35 12.42
CA ASP A 198 1.11 3.67 13.04
C ASP A 198 1.55 2.37 13.71
N TYR A 199 2.31 1.54 12.99
CA TYR A 199 2.88 0.31 13.52
C TYR A 199 3.76 0.56 14.75
N ARG A 200 4.67 1.54 14.67
CA ARG A 200 5.55 1.91 15.79
C ARG A 200 4.76 2.40 17.01
N ASN A 201 3.75 3.24 16.80
CA ASN A 201 2.93 3.78 17.88
C ASN A 201 2.16 2.67 18.61
N LEU A 202 1.62 1.71 17.88
CA LEU A 202 0.94 0.55 18.46
C LEU A 202 1.90 -0.38 19.20
N LEU A 203 3.08 -0.63 18.61
CA LEU A 203 4.09 -1.52 19.17
C LEU A 203 4.68 -0.97 20.47
N TYR A 204 5.05 0.33 20.49
CA TYR A 204 5.77 0.93 21.62
C TYR A 204 4.86 1.50 22.71
N ARG A 205 3.56 1.49 22.50
CA ARG A 205 2.62 1.96 23.53
C ARG A 205 2.72 1.09 24.80
N PRO A 206 2.92 1.69 25.99
CA PRO A 206 2.97 0.93 27.23
C PRO A 206 1.64 0.19 27.48
N ARG A 207 1.72 -1.08 27.79
CA ARG A 207 0.55 -1.97 27.92
C ARG A 207 -0.33 -1.75 29.14
N TYR A 208 0.00 -0.80 29.99
CA TYR A 208 -0.87 -0.36 31.09
C TYR A 208 -1.80 0.79 30.68
N ILE A 209 -1.58 1.40 29.50
CA ILE A 209 -2.38 2.53 29.01
C ILE A 209 -3.50 2.00 28.11
N PRO A 210 -4.78 2.07 28.55
CA PRO A 210 -5.92 1.65 27.72
C PRO A 210 -6.11 2.61 26.55
N GLU A 211 -6.82 2.18 25.53
CA GLU A 211 -7.19 3.03 24.40
C GLU A 211 -8.33 4.00 24.76
N GLN A 212 -9.23 3.55 25.61
CA GLN A 212 -10.36 4.33 26.10
C GLN A 212 -10.69 3.97 27.54
N VAL A 213 -11.23 4.92 28.26
CA VAL A 213 -11.78 4.76 29.59
C VAL A 213 -13.20 5.28 29.58
N ASN A 214 -14.17 4.49 30.03
CA ASN A 214 -15.59 4.81 30.02
C ASN A 214 -16.08 5.33 28.65
N GLY A 215 -15.64 4.71 27.56
CA GLY A 215 -16.01 5.11 26.20
C GLY A 215 -15.30 6.38 25.68
N MET A 216 -14.56 7.08 26.53
CA MET A 216 -13.78 8.24 26.11
C MET A 216 -12.40 7.81 25.62
N PRO A 217 -12.02 8.13 24.36
CA PRO A 217 -10.71 7.80 23.84
C PRO A 217 -9.63 8.60 24.58
N ILE A 218 -8.67 7.87 25.16
CA ILE A 218 -7.62 8.47 25.97
C ILE A 218 -6.47 8.95 25.10
N LEU A 219 -5.98 10.14 25.45
CA LEU A 219 -4.77 10.71 24.92
C LEU A 219 -3.60 9.73 25.12
N GLY A 220 -3.17 9.08 24.06
CA GLY A 220 -2.02 8.18 24.10
C GLY A 220 -0.72 8.96 23.92
N TYR A 221 0.35 8.47 24.53
CA TYR A 221 1.68 8.95 24.18
C TYR A 221 2.05 8.36 22.82
N GLY A 222 2.21 9.21 21.80
CA GLY A 222 2.87 8.84 20.58
C GLY A 222 4.38 8.64 20.81
N VAL A 223 5.03 7.89 19.96
CA VAL A 223 6.49 7.83 19.94
C VAL A 223 6.98 9.23 19.58
N SER A 224 7.64 9.87 20.51
CA SER A 224 8.30 11.17 20.26
C SER A 224 9.25 10.99 19.07
N ASN A 225 9.04 11.77 18.02
CA ASN A 225 10.07 11.93 17.02
C ASN A 225 11.22 12.68 17.69
N ALA A 226 12.35 12.01 17.91
CA ALA A 226 13.53 12.55 18.58
C ALA A 226 14.06 13.85 17.93
N GLN A 227 13.59 14.20 16.74
CA GLN A 227 13.99 15.41 16.02
C GLN A 227 13.09 16.63 16.27
N THR A 228 11.85 16.47 16.74
CA THR A 228 10.90 17.59 16.87
C THR A 228 10.41 17.86 18.27
N ASN A 229 10.76 17.05 19.27
CA ASN A 229 10.24 17.13 20.66
C ASN A 229 8.70 17.15 20.77
N ASP A 230 7.98 16.88 19.72
CA ASP A 230 6.53 16.78 19.73
C ASP A 230 6.13 15.39 20.21
N SER A 231 5.66 15.32 21.44
CA SER A 231 4.90 14.18 21.95
C SER A 231 3.54 14.18 21.24
N GLN A 232 3.47 13.50 20.12
CA GLN A 232 2.23 13.45 19.35
C GLN A 232 1.23 12.56 20.07
N THR A 233 0.18 13.18 20.46
CA THR A 233 -1.01 12.56 21.01
C THR A 233 -1.77 11.89 19.89
N TYR A 234 -2.01 10.57 20.03
CA TYR A 234 -2.45 9.74 18.96
C TYR A 234 -3.42 8.66 19.47
N SER A 235 -4.51 8.46 18.79
CA SER A 235 -5.42 7.34 19.01
C SER A 235 -5.68 6.64 17.70
N TYR A 236 -5.05 5.48 17.52
CA TYR A 236 -5.17 4.70 16.29
C TYR A 236 -6.61 4.26 16.04
N GLY A 237 -7.30 3.71 17.05
CA GLY A 237 -8.67 3.24 16.91
C GLY A 237 -9.65 4.34 16.55
N LEU A 238 -9.46 5.54 17.11
CA LEU A 238 -10.30 6.68 16.73
C LEU A 238 -10.07 7.08 15.27
N MET A 239 -8.81 7.11 14.82
CA MET A 239 -8.46 7.42 13.43
C MET A 239 -8.99 6.39 12.44
N GLN A 240 -9.08 5.11 12.83
CA GLN A 240 -9.68 4.08 11.99
C GLN A 240 -11.21 4.22 11.88
N ASN A 241 -11.86 4.85 12.86
CA ASN A 241 -13.32 4.85 12.98
C ASN A 241 -13.99 6.22 12.80
N ASN A 242 -13.22 7.29 12.66
CA ASN A 242 -13.76 8.65 12.51
C ASN A 242 -14.28 8.99 11.10
N GLY A 243 -14.09 8.10 10.14
CA GLY A 243 -14.49 8.31 8.75
C GLY A 243 -13.49 9.08 7.88
N ASP A 244 -12.33 9.43 8.42
CA ASP A 244 -11.26 10.04 7.65
C ASP A 244 -10.63 9.02 6.69
N TYR A 245 -10.34 9.45 5.46
CA TYR A 245 -9.79 8.56 4.45
C TYR A 245 -8.82 9.27 3.50
N ALA A 246 -7.94 8.50 2.91
CA ALA A 246 -7.14 8.87 1.75
C ALA A 246 -7.31 7.80 0.68
N GLU A 247 -7.93 8.19 -0.43
CA GLU A 247 -8.19 7.35 -1.59
C GLU A 247 -7.28 7.76 -2.74
N THR A 248 -6.63 6.80 -3.40
CA THR A 248 -5.87 7.04 -4.61
C THR A 248 -6.38 6.13 -5.73
N LYS A 249 -6.87 6.73 -6.80
CA LYS A 249 -7.32 6.03 -8.02
C LYS A 249 -6.32 6.28 -9.14
N THR A 250 -5.81 5.20 -9.72
CA THR A 250 -4.89 5.24 -10.85
C THR A 250 -5.53 4.55 -12.06
N ASN A 251 -5.52 5.23 -13.19
CA ASN A 251 -5.99 4.68 -14.46
C ASN A 251 -4.90 4.85 -15.52
N ASN A 252 -4.33 3.72 -15.94
CA ASN A 252 -3.31 3.67 -16.97
C ASN A 252 -3.85 2.95 -18.20
N MET A 253 -3.62 3.53 -19.37
CA MET A 253 -3.98 2.93 -20.66
C MET A 253 -2.83 3.10 -21.66
N THR A 254 -2.52 2.04 -22.37
CA THR A 254 -1.56 2.07 -23.48
C THR A 254 -2.19 1.46 -24.74
N VAL A 255 -2.08 2.18 -25.82
CA VAL A 255 -2.50 1.75 -27.16
C VAL A 255 -1.28 1.66 -28.04
N ASN A 256 -1.05 0.50 -28.65
CA ASN A 256 0.01 0.28 -29.63
C ASN A 256 -0.60 -0.16 -30.94
N ALA A 257 -0.29 0.54 -32.02
CA ALA A 257 -0.68 0.19 -33.36
C ALA A 257 0.55 0.04 -34.27
N GLY A 258 0.53 -0.89 -35.17
CA GLY A 258 1.63 -1.11 -36.10
C GLY A 258 1.16 -1.52 -37.47
N LEU A 259 1.91 -1.10 -38.47
CA LEU A 259 1.78 -1.53 -39.88
C LEU A 259 3.14 -2.03 -40.34
N GLU A 260 3.15 -3.19 -40.97
CA GLU A 260 4.33 -3.80 -41.60
C GLU A 260 4.06 -4.11 -43.03
N TYR A 261 4.90 -3.60 -43.95
CA TYR A 261 4.81 -3.88 -45.39
C TYR A 261 6.08 -4.58 -45.85
N ASP A 262 5.92 -5.70 -46.54
CA ASP A 262 6.98 -6.55 -47.08
C ASP A 262 7.02 -6.45 -48.60
N PHE A 263 8.20 -6.17 -49.18
CA PHE A 263 8.40 -6.01 -50.64
C PHE A 263 8.80 -7.31 -51.33
N GLU A 264 8.39 -8.48 -50.81
CA GLU A 264 8.68 -9.82 -51.42
C GLU A 264 8.26 -9.95 -52.90
N TRP A 265 7.27 -9.18 -53.32
CA TRP A 265 6.78 -9.17 -54.71
C TRP A 265 7.69 -8.43 -55.68
N SER A 266 8.55 -7.57 -55.23
CA SER A 266 9.42 -6.70 -56.05
C SER A 266 10.74 -7.39 -56.34
N LYS A 267 11.12 -7.47 -57.62
CA LYS A 267 12.42 -8.03 -57.99
C LYS A 267 13.61 -7.20 -57.47
N VAL A 268 13.44 -5.87 -57.31
CA VAL A 268 14.46 -4.94 -56.87
C VAL A 268 14.48 -4.82 -55.35
N LEU A 269 13.31 -4.69 -54.71
CA LEU A 269 13.16 -4.41 -53.30
C LEU A 269 12.92 -5.70 -52.48
N LYS A 270 13.05 -6.86 -53.08
CA LYS A 270 12.87 -8.16 -52.39
C LYS A 270 13.80 -8.23 -51.16
N GLY A 271 13.19 -8.51 -50.00
CA GLY A 271 13.88 -8.52 -48.70
C GLY A 271 13.84 -7.20 -47.93
N LEU A 272 13.25 -6.13 -48.51
CA LEU A 272 12.98 -4.89 -47.78
C LEU A 272 11.66 -5.03 -47.03
N LYS A 273 11.67 -4.67 -45.73
CA LYS A 273 10.50 -4.56 -44.85
C LYS A 273 10.47 -3.17 -44.23
N LEU A 274 9.32 -2.54 -44.34
CA LEU A 274 9.05 -1.25 -43.66
C LEU A 274 8.06 -1.49 -42.53
N ARG A 275 8.34 -0.93 -41.37
CA ARG A 275 7.48 -1.02 -40.21
C ARG A 275 7.26 0.37 -39.63
N LEU A 276 6.00 0.73 -39.46
CA LEU A 276 5.55 1.92 -38.75
C LEU A 276 4.86 1.47 -37.45
N THR A 277 5.27 2.02 -36.32
CA THR A 277 4.60 1.77 -35.04
C THR A 277 4.22 3.08 -34.38
N TYR A 278 3.02 3.10 -33.80
CA TYR A 278 2.49 4.17 -32.99
C TYR A 278 2.18 3.63 -31.59
N SER A 279 2.64 4.33 -30.57
CA SER A 279 2.33 4.00 -29.18
C SER A 279 1.82 5.27 -28.48
N LYS A 280 0.71 5.13 -27.75
CA LYS A 280 0.19 6.19 -26.86
C LYS A 280 -0.07 5.60 -25.50
N SER A 281 0.46 6.24 -24.45
CA SER A 281 0.14 5.92 -23.06
C SER A 281 -0.47 7.13 -22.36
N ILE A 282 -1.50 6.86 -21.58
CA ILE A 282 -2.23 7.83 -20.77
C ILE A 282 -2.19 7.31 -19.34
N ASN A 283 -1.69 8.14 -18.42
CA ASN A 283 -1.67 7.84 -17.00
C ASN A 283 -2.46 8.93 -16.29
N ASN A 284 -3.48 8.54 -15.53
CA ASN A 284 -4.28 9.45 -14.72
C ASN A 284 -4.25 8.99 -13.28
N ASP A 285 -3.85 9.87 -12.38
CA ASP A 285 -3.92 9.65 -10.94
C ASP A 285 -4.88 10.67 -10.33
N LYS A 286 -5.75 10.19 -9.45
CA LYS A 286 -6.69 11.01 -8.70
C LYS A 286 -6.57 10.65 -7.23
N GLY A 287 -6.22 11.63 -6.40
CA GLY A 287 -6.23 11.52 -4.95
C GLY A 287 -7.41 12.26 -4.36
N ASN A 288 -8.10 11.65 -3.42
CA ASN A 288 -9.10 12.28 -2.57
C ASN A 288 -8.68 12.06 -1.11
N GLN A 289 -8.69 13.12 -0.32
CA GLN A 289 -8.42 13.04 1.11
C GLN A 289 -9.49 13.78 1.87
N TYR A 290 -9.93 13.18 2.95
CA TYR A 290 -10.83 13.78 3.92
C TYR A 290 -10.19 13.66 5.30
N GLY A 291 -10.10 14.79 6.00
CA GLY A 291 -9.61 14.88 7.38
C GLY A 291 -10.56 15.70 8.21
N SER A 292 -10.78 15.27 9.44
CA SER A 292 -11.68 15.92 10.40
C SER A 292 -10.95 16.25 11.70
N LYS A 293 -11.63 17.01 12.56
CA LYS A 293 -11.22 17.22 13.94
C LYS A 293 -11.92 16.19 14.81
N PHE A 294 -11.21 15.69 15.81
CA PHE A 294 -11.78 14.81 16.81
C PHE A 294 -11.23 15.09 18.20
N THR A 295 -11.97 14.66 19.21
CA THR A 295 -11.63 14.91 20.59
C THR A 295 -11.02 13.67 21.23
N LEU A 296 -9.87 13.86 21.88
CA LEU A 296 -9.27 12.93 22.81
C LEU A 296 -9.37 13.49 24.22
N TYR A 297 -9.23 12.65 25.20
CA TYR A 297 -9.35 13.04 26.58
C TYR A 297 -8.06 12.77 27.35
N LYS A 298 -7.56 13.79 28.05
CA LYS A 298 -6.51 13.63 29.03
C LYS A 298 -7.17 13.30 30.36
N MET A 299 -6.78 12.22 30.98
CA MET A 299 -7.22 11.90 32.33
C MET A 299 -6.42 12.74 33.34
N VAL A 300 -7.12 13.59 34.07
CA VAL A 300 -6.51 14.60 35.00
C VAL A 300 -6.13 13.94 36.30
N ASN A 301 -7.03 13.13 36.86
CA ASN A 301 -6.80 12.37 38.08
C ASN A 301 -6.68 10.89 37.73
N ARG A 302 -5.47 10.38 37.85
CA ARG A 302 -5.20 8.97 37.64
C ARG A 302 -5.27 8.21 38.96
N THR A 303 -5.38 6.89 38.87
CA THR A 303 -5.45 6.02 40.03
C THR A 303 -4.07 5.55 40.49
N GLY A 304 -4.03 4.98 41.69
CA GLY A 304 -2.83 4.52 42.35
C GLY A 304 -2.16 5.58 43.19
N SER A 305 -1.35 5.15 44.15
CA SER A 305 -0.65 6.07 45.08
C SER A 305 0.29 7.04 44.36
N GLY A 306 0.80 6.68 43.18
CA GLY A 306 1.61 7.54 42.31
C GLY A 306 0.80 8.28 41.24
N GLN A 307 -0.49 8.01 41.11
CA GLN A 307 -1.39 8.58 40.09
C GLN A 307 -0.95 8.31 38.64
N HIS A 308 -0.46 7.09 38.36
CA HIS A 308 0.02 6.72 37.03
C HIS A 308 -0.99 5.89 36.23
N LEU A 309 -1.93 5.19 36.89
CA LEU A 309 -2.84 4.27 36.25
C LEU A 309 -4.11 4.95 35.72
N TYR A 310 -4.68 4.34 34.70
CA TYR A 310 -5.92 4.80 34.04
C TYR A 310 -7.15 3.97 34.46
N THR A 311 -6.94 2.94 35.25
CA THR A 311 -7.98 2.02 35.71
C THR A 311 -7.99 2.01 37.23
N PRO A 312 -9.17 1.94 37.89
CA PRO A 312 -9.26 1.90 39.34
C PRO A 312 -8.49 0.72 39.90
N ILE A 313 -7.87 0.92 41.07
CA ILE A 313 -7.27 -0.14 41.88
C ILE A 313 -8.36 -0.70 42.80
N ALA A 314 -8.24 -1.98 43.17
CA ALA A 314 -9.19 -2.60 44.06
C ALA A 314 -9.30 -1.84 45.40
N GLY A 315 -10.51 -1.40 45.74
CA GLY A 315 -10.80 -0.60 46.93
C GLY A 315 -10.97 0.90 46.70
N GLU A 316 -10.72 1.41 45.50
CA GLU A 316 -11.01 2.78 45.13
C GLU A 316 -12.45 2.92 44.59
N GLU A 317 -13.11 4.05 44.91
CA GLU A 317 -14.48 4.31 44.45
C GLU A 317 -14.49 4.52 42.91
N TYR A 318 -15.10 3.58 42.20
CA TYR A 318 -15.16 3.53 40.76
C TYR A 318 -15.88 4.76 40.16
N ASP A 319 -16.94 5.24 40.83
CA ASP A 319 -17.78 6.32 40.33
C ASP A 319 -17.06 7.67 40.27
N THR A 320 -16.09 7.93 41.16
CA THR A 320 -15.35 9.17 41.17
C THR A 320 -14.37 9.29 40.00
N TYR A 321 -13.84 8.17 39.57
CA TYR A 321 -12.90 8.11 38.43
C TYR A 321 -13.58 8.17 37.07
N LEU A 322 -14.82 7.74 37.00
CA LEU A 322 -15.59 7.73 35.74
C LEU A 322 -16.41 8.98 35.53
N SER A 323 -16.33 9.96 36.47
CA SER A 323 -17.01 11.25 36.28
C SER A 323 -16.36 12.02 35.12
N GLN A 324 -17.18 12.79 34.39
CA GLN A 324 -16.69 13.60 33.26
C GLN A 324 -15.67 14.65 33.72
N ASP A 325 -15.69 15.03 34.97
CA ASP A 325 -14.76 16.01 35.55
C ASP A 325 -13.31 15.52 35.62
N ASN A 326 -13.10 14.20 35.48
CA ASN A 326 -11.76 13.61 35.43
C ASN A 326 -11.11 13.68 34.04
N PHE A 327 -11.81 14.16 33.05
CA PHE A 327 -11.34 14.15 31.67
C PHE A 327 -11.31 15.54 31.05
N GLU A 328 -10.12 16.02 30.72
CA GLU A 328 -9.94 17.25 29.95
C GLU A 328 -9.98 16.94 28.45
N PRO A 329 -10.91 17.53 27.70
CA PRO A 329 -10.96 17.32 26.25
C PRO A 329 -9.79 18.03 25.56
N THR A 330 -9.17 17.35 24.61
CA THR A 330 -8.15 17.91 23.72
C THR A 330 -8.57 17.64 22.28
N THR A 331 -8.69 18.69 21.49
CA THR A 331 -9.03 18.55 20.07
C THR A 331 -7.78 18.26 19.27
N LEU A 332 -7.82 17.17 18.51
CA LEU A 332 -6.83 16.85 17.48
C LEU A 332 -7.34 17.26 16.10
N ASP A 333 -6.47 17.86 15.33
CA ASP A 333 -6.74 18.26 13.96
C ASP A 333 -6.07 17.28 12.99
N ASN A 334 -6.87 16.40 12.39
CA ASN A 334 -6.40 15.48 11.36
C ASN A 334 -6.50 16.11 9.96
N GLY A 335 -6.15 17.41 9.88
CA GLY A 335 -6.17 18.20 8.67
C GLY A 335 -7.42 19.05 8.49
N ASN A 336 -8.59 18.62 9.01
CA ASN A 336 -9.87 19.33 8.88
C ASN A 336 -10.11 19.92 7.48
N TYR A 337 -9.91 19.09 6.45
CA TYR A 337 -9.95 19.49 5.05
C TYR A 337 -10.56 18.40 4.15
N ILE A 338 -11.03 18.85 3.01
CA ILE A 338 -11.26 18.01 1.83
C ILE A 338 -10.22 18.40 0.80
N SER A 339 -9.37 17.48 0.40
CA SER A 339 -8.39 17.68 -0.65
C SER A 339 -8.65 16.78 -1.83
N ARG A 340 -8.47 17.32 -3.02
CA ARG A 340 -8.51 16.56 -4.27
C ARG A 340 -7.31 16.91 -5.13
N SER A 341 -6.56 15.90 -5.52
CA SER A 341 -5.45 16.04 -6.46
C SER A 341 -5.76 15.26 -7.75
N MET A 342 -5.32 15.80 -8.87
CA MET A 342 -5.42 15.11 -10.16
C MET A 342 -4.10 15.32 -10.91
N SER A 343 -3.55 14.24 -11.43
CA SER A 343 -2.38 14.24 -12.30
C SER A 343 -2.71 13.48 -13.57
N ARG A 344 -2.29 14.03 -14.72
CA ARG A 344 -2.41 13.34 -16.00
C ARG A 344 -1.11 13.47 -16.77
N MET A 345 -0.65 12.36 -17.32
CA MET A 345 0.51 12.27 -18.18
C MET A 345 0.14 11.55 -19.47
N ASP A 346 0.29 12.23 -20.60
CA ASP A 346 0.08 11.67 -21.93
C ASP A 346 1.43 11.58 -22.64
N ASN A 347 1.80 10.39 -23.10
CA ASN A 347 2.99 10.15 -23.89
C ASN A 347 2.62 9.51 -25.22
N TYR A 348 3.30 9.88 -26.29
CA TYR A 348 3.19 9.21 -27.57
C TYR A 348 4.56 8.99 -28.18
N GLN A 349 4.66 7.95 -28.99
CA GLN A 349 5.88 7.61 -29.73
C GLN A 349 5.51 7.06 -31.10
N ILE A 350 6.22 7.52 -32.11
CA ILE A 350 6.13 7.01 -33.46
C ILE A 350 7.52 6.52 -33.86
N ASN A 351 7.60 5.25 -34.32
CA ASN A 351 8.84 4.69 -34.82
C ASN A 351 8.64 4.22 -36.26
N PHE A 352 9.60 4.53 -37.11
CA PHE A 352 9.72 4.02 -38.46
C PHE A 352 10.99 3.18 -38.54
N THR A 353 10.87 1.94 -39.02
CA THR A 353 12.00 1.03 -39.18
C THR A 353 12.01 0.46 -40.59
N ALA A 354 13.14 0.52 -41.25
CA ALA A 354 13.40 -0.17 -42.48
C ALA A 354 14.44 -1.26 -42.23
N SER A 355 14.15 -2.49 -42.63
CA SER A 355 15.07 -3.61 -42.53
C SER A 355 15.22 -4.27 -43.91
N TYR A 356 16.45 -4.63 -44.27
CA TYR A 356 16.75 -5.31 -45.54
C TYR A 356 17.56 -6.56 -45.23
N GLY A 357 17.09 -7.67 -45.76
CA GLY A 357 17.79 -8.95 -45.69
C GLY A 357 17.53 -9.78 -46.96
N ARG A 358 18.59 -10.06 -47.73
CA ARG A 358 18.51 -10.88 -48.95
C ARG A 358 19.57 -11.96 -48.88
N LYS A 359 19.17 -13.20 -49.10
CA LYS A 359 20.09 -14.29 -49.41
C LYS A 359 20.38 -14.22 -50.91
N PHE A 360 21.63 -14.13 -51.24
CA PHE A 360 22.15 -14.17 -52.62
C PHE A 360 22.34 -15.62 -53.05
#